data_08b56d9320cb9a20525c684ed64505d9
#
_entry.id   08b56d9320cb9a20525c684ed64505d9
#
_cell.length_a   1.000
_cell.length_b   1.000
_cell.length_c   1.000
_cell.angle_alpha   90.00
_cell.angle_beta   90.00
_cell.angle_gamma   90.00
#
_symmetry.space_group_name_H-M   'P 1'
#
loop_
_entity.id
_entity.type
_entity.pdbx_description
1 polymer ?
#
loop_
_entity_poly.entity_id
_entity_poly.type
_entity_poly.pdbx_seq_one_letter_code
_entity_poly.pdbx_strand_id
1 'polypeptide(L)'
;MLPLVFSGAVTQDSYNAASIKGLSPMIASMTKNHPASAALILLAALALTACGGGGNGGSAIKPEPKPQFLTLDGKQPQVIAHRGYSGLYPEQTQMAYEKAIDAGADMIELDMHMTRDCFLVARHNAWLSDSTNIADVAKINSYVAARKRTTPGVLVNVKYPATPENGPAQYLSDLINPNNQKSVLQPLVVDGEDHTGDWSISDFTLHELRTLLGGTTLDNRADRPTEWNGKLPLISAQDVIDIAAAKGKAAGRTISVYAETKNPYWNNQQAIANSCGTGSHPFEDAVMALLEQNKFNTPDAPIYIQSFDPDSLKYLRKAGMKAKGVQLIDGNDYNFKDGSVGYITNDEWTFISGRPYSWTLAGDARTFAVMQTPAGLAEIKTYADGIGPWKPQVIAHSVVPYKDGAGLKDVNALKDSGLIANAHKAGLVVHSFTFRSEASRLAGIFKGDPIQEYLAYYRLGIDGVFTDFTADGVKAREAYIAELKAK
;
A
#
# COMPACT_ATOMS: atom_id res chain seq x y z
N MET A 1 -3.34 -19.31 51.40
CA MET A 1 -4.47 -18.49 51.96
C MET A 1 -4.95 -17.59 50.86
N LEU A 2 -6.12 -17.82 50.43
CA LEU A 2 -7.11 -17.09 49.60
C LEU A 2 -6.65 -16.06 48.55
N PRO A 3 -7.23 -16.20 47.35
CA PRO A 3 -7.11 -15.22 46.25
C PRO A 3 -8.20 -14.16 46.40
N LEU A 4 -7.84 -12.90 46.08
CA LEU A 4 -8.80 -11.83 45.86
C LEU A 4 -9.16 -11.74 44.38
N VAL A 5 -10.40 -12.12 44.09
CA VAL A 5 -11.07 -11.91 42.82
C VAL A 5 -11.57 -10.47 42.79
N PHE A 6 -11.15 -9.68 41.80
CA PHE A 6 -11.87 -8.47 41.42
C PHE A 6 -12.51 -8.70 40.05
N SER A 7 -13.80 -8.95 40.08
CA SER A 7 -14.71 -8.79 38.94
C SER A 7 -15.07 -7.34 38.82
N GLY A 8 -14.72 -6.70 37.74
CA GLY A 8 -15.23 -5.40 37.34
C GLY A 8 -15.67 -5.49 35.92
N ALA A 9 -16.99 -5.72 35.73
CA ALA A 9 -17.63 -5.60 34.43
C ALA A 9 -17.63 -4.12 34.04
N VAL A 10 -16.95 -3.79 32.93
CA VAL A 10 -17.09 -2.49 32.27
C VAL A 10 -18.21 -2.64 31.25
N THR A 11 -19.33 -2.02 31.55
CA THR A 11 -20.48 -1.88 30.70
C THR A 11 -20.15 -1.00 29.50
N GLN A 12 -20.47 -1.52 28.36
CA GLN A 12 -20.42 -0.86 27.04
C GLN A 12 -21.60 0.12 27.00
N ASP A 13 -21.34 1.41 27.11
CA ASP A 13 -22.32 2.45 26.86
C ASP A 13 -21.80 3.50 25.88
N SER A 14 -22.46 3.46 24.72
CA SER A 14 -22.90 4.57 23.85
C SER A 14 -21.86 5.65 23.47
N TYR A 15 -21.21 5.51 22.32
CA TYR A 15 -20.79 6.66 21.54
C TYR A 15 -21.97 7.22 20.74
N ASN A 16 -22.62 8.19 21.29
CA ASN A 16 -23.58 9.03 20.60
C ASN A 16 -22.86 10.05 19.74
N ALA A 17 -23.21 10.06 18.44
CA ALA A 17 -22.82 11.06 17.47
C ALA A 17 -23.12 12.48 17.98
N ALA A 18 -22.11 13.25 18.31
CA ALA A 18 -22.25 14.69 18.55
C ALA A 18 -22.28 15.40 17.20
N SER A 19 -23.47 15.81 16.81
CA SER A 19 -23.80 16.71 15.72
C SER A 19 -23.06 18.04 15.89
N ILE A 20 -22.11 18.35 15.04
CA ILE A 20 -21.51 19.70 14.95
C ILE A 20 -22.50 20.58 14.19
N LYS A 21 -23.35 21.30 14.96
CA LYS A 21 -24.04 22.48 14.48
C LYS A 21 -23.12 23.70 14.63
N GLY A 22 -22.84 24.36 13.55
CA GLY A 22 -22.29 25.71 13.60
C GLY A 22 -21.28 26.06 12.56
N LEU A 23 -21.67 26.18 11.31
CA LEU A 23 -21.10 27.12 10.35
C LEU A 23 -22.25 27.54 9.43
N SER A 24 -22.76 28.72 9.70
CA SER A 24 -23.82 29.40 8.94
C SER A 24 -23.25 30.10 7.71
N PRO A 25 -24.08 30.44 6.71
CA PRO A 25 -23.71 30.50 5.31
C PRO A 25 -23.43 31.93 4.84
N MET A 26 -22.49 32.07 3.93
CA MET A 26 -22.42 33.24 3.06
C MET A 26 -22.12 32.79 1.64
N ILE A 27 -23.14 32.45 0.90
CA ILE A 27 -23.20 32.68 -0.55
C ILE A 27 -24.67 32.94 -0.88
N ALA A 28 -24.98 34.20 -1.04
CA ALA A 28 -26.23 34.67 -1.63
C ALA A 28 -26.01 34.97 -3.11
N SER A 29 -26.95 34.48 -3.90
CA SER A 29 -27.41 35.08 -5.15
C SER A 29 -26.52 35.08 -6.38
N MET A 30 -26.82 34.16 -7.27
CA MET A 30 -27.03 34.46 -8.70
C MET A 30 -27.97 33.44 -9.31
N THR A 31 -29.28 33.71 -9.26
CA THR A 31 -30.29 33.09 -10.13
C THR A 31 -30.36 33.83 -11.42
N LYS A 32 -30.19 33.20 -12.57
CA LYS A 32 -30.87 33.52 -13.82
C LYS A 32 -31.05 32.26 -14.68
N ASN A 33 -32.28 31.87 -14.75
CA ASN A 33 -33.08 31.26 -15.82
C ASN A 33 -32.38 30.62 -17.03
N HIS A 34 -32.57 29.30 -17.19
CA HIS A 34 -32.95 28.71 -18.48
C HIS A 34 -33.83 27.48 -18.26
N PRO A 35 -34.76 27.15 -19.20
CA PRO A 35 -35.91 26.31 -18.94
C PRO A 35 -35.63 24.81 -19.04
N ALA A 36 -36.44 24.08 -18.28
CA ALA A 36 -36.51 22.63 -18.23
C ALA A 36 -36.91 22.04 -19.59
N SER A 37 -36.17 21.01 -20.03
CA SER A 37 -36.66 20.02 -20.99
C SER A 37 -36.80 18.70 -20.26
N ALA A 38 -38.03 18.39 -19.84
CA ALA A 38 -38.42 17.12 -19.30
C ALA A 38 -38.48 16.08 -20.44
N ALA A 39 -37.60 15.11 -20.44
CA ALA A 39 -37.70 13.92 -21.25
C ALA A 39 -38.48 12.86 -20.47
N LEU A 40 -39.73 12.67 -20.81
CA LEU A 40 -40.60 11.59 -20.37
C LEU A 40 -40.11 10.28 -20.98
N ILE A 41 -39.64 9.34 -20.16
CA ILE A 41 -39.42 7.95 -20.62
C ILE A 41 -40.74 7.20 -20.42
N LEU A 42 -41.45 6.97 -21.52
CA LEU A 42 -42.64 6.11 -21.57
C LEU A 42 -42.18 4.64 -21.54
N LEU A 43 -42.54 3.90 -20.48
CA LEU A 43 -42.48 2.43 -20.48
C LEU A 43 -43.69 1.94 -21.28
N ALA A 44 -43.45 1.44 -22.49
CA ALA A 44 -44.44 0.68 -23.25
C ALA A 44 -44.31 -0.82 -22.93
N ALA A 45 -45.23 -1.36 -22.16
CA ALA A 45 -45.45 -2.80 -22.04
C ALA A 45 -46.17 -3.30 -23.27
N LEU A 46 -45.48 -4.03 -24.14
CA LEU A 46 -46.13 -4.75 -25.27
C LEU A 46 -46.42 -6.18 -24.82
N ALA A 47 -47.71 -6.47 -24.68
CA ALA A 47 -48.24 -7.83 -24.66
C ALA A 47 -48.22 -8.36 -26.09
N LEU A 48 -47.45 -9.44 -26.35
CA LEU A 48 -47.48 -10.17 -27.60
C LEU A 48 -48.51 -11.31 -27.50
N THR A 49 -49.64 -11.13 -28.17
CA THR A 49 -50.52 -12.24 -28.55
C THR A 49 -49.96 -12.89 -29.83
N ALA A 50 -49.82 -14.20 -29.77
CA ALA A 50 -49.37 -15.03 -30.90
C ALA A 50 -50.45 -15.16 -31.95
N CYS A 51 -50.07 -15.06 -33.24
CA CYS A 51 -50.69 -15.82 -34.37
C CYS A 51 -49.77 -15.78 -35.59
N GLY A 52 -49.33 -16.93 -35.99
CA GLY A 52 -49.25 -17.47 -37.35
C GLY A 52 -48.28 -16.90 -38.38
N GLY A 53 -47.27 -17.71 -38.74
CA GLY A 53 -46.92 -17.95 -40.16
C GLY A 53 -45.89 -17.05 -40.83
N GLY A 54 -44.72 -17.61 -41.18
CA GLY A 54 -43.84 -17.02 -42.18
C GLY A 54 -42.38 -16.96 -41.77
N GLY A 55 -41.55 -17.86 -42.28
CA GLY A 55 -40.11 -17.93 -42.00
C GLY A 55 -39.37 -16.66 -42.42
N ASN A 56 -38.56 -16.17 -41.52
CA ASN A 56 -37.41 -15.36 -41.86
C ASN A 56 -36.33 -15.68 -40.80
N GLY A 57 -35.15 -16.10 -41.29
CA GLY A 57 -34.04 -16.50 -40.46
C GLY A 57 -33.56 -15.34 -39.57
N GLY A 58 -34.03 -15.32 -38.34
CA GLY A 58 -33.43 -14.50 -37.30
C GLY A 58 -32.04 -15.06 -37.04
N SER A 59 -31.02 -14.36 -37.48
CA SER A 59 -29.64 -14.62 -37.04
C SER A 59 -29.63 -14.52 -35.52
N ALA A 60 -29.58 -15.66 -34.84
CA ALA A 60 -29.30 -15.70 -33.43
C ALA A 60 -27.98 -14.99 -33.25
N ILE A 61 -27.98 -13.85 -32.54
CA ILE A 61 -26.79 -13.15 -32.15
C ILE A 61 -25.98 -14.17 -31.31
N LYS A 62 -24.91 -14.73 -31.92
CA LYS A 62 -23.97 -15.57 -31.16
C LYS A 62 -23.47 -14.74 -29.99
N PRO A 63 -23.56 -15.24 -28.77
CA PRO A 63 -22.97 -14.52 -27.63
C PRO A 63 -21.50 -14.27 -27.95
N GLU A 64 -21.07 -13.00 -27.77
CA GLU A 64 -19.66 -12.66 -27.95
C GLU A 64 -18.81 -13.60 -27.09
N PRO A 65 -17.70 -14.13 -27.61
CA PRO A 65 -16.82 -14.99 -26.84
C PRO A 65 -16.30 -14.20 -25.64
N LYS A 66 -16.47 -14.76 -24.45
CA LYS A 66 -15.91 -14.17 -23.22
C LYS A 66 -14.40 -14.20 -23.32
N PRO A 67 -13.71 -13.08 -23.02
CA PRO A 67 -12.25 -13.05 -23.02
C PRO A 67 -11.70 -14.11 -22.05
N GLN A 68 -10.73 -14.90 -22.49
CA GLN A 68 -10.06 -15.91 -21.67
C GLN A 68 -8.75 -15.33 -21.16
N PHE A 69 -8.66 -15.10 -19.84
CA PHE A 69 -7.47 -14.58 -19.20
C PHE A 69 -6.50 -15.69 -18.79
N LEU A 70 -5.22 -15.37 -18.78
CA LEU A 70 -4.13 -16.28 -18.38
C LEU A 70 -3.77 -16.17 -16.87
N THR A 71 -4.50 -15.36 -16.12
CA THR A 71 -4.38 -15.24 -14.66
C THR A 71 -4.70 -16.55 -13.95
N LEU A 72 -4.23 -16.73 -12.73
CA LEU A 72 -4.41 -17.97 -11.96
C LEU A 72 -5.88 -18.36 -11.80
N ASP A 73 -6.79 -17.39 -11.62
CA ASP A 73 -8.23 -17.61 -11.43
C ASP A 73 -9.06 -17.42 -12.70
N GLY A 74 -8.42 -17.14 -13.83
CA GLY A 74 -9.07 -16.90 -15.12
C GLY A 74 -9.88 -15.61 -15.21
N LYS A 75 -9.73 -14.68 -14.24
CA LYS A 75 -10.37 -13.36 -14.24
C LYS A 75 -9.43 -12.29 -14.79
N GLN A 76 -9.98 -11.12 -15.09
CA GLN A 76 -9.17 -9.99 -15.52
C GLN A 76 -8.12 -9.62 -14.47
N PRO A 77 -6.89 -9.23 -14.88
CA PRO A 77 -5.84 -8.82 -13.96
C PRO A 77 -6.25 -7.59 -13.16
N GLN A 78 -5.79 -7.52 -11.91
CA GLN A 78 -6.14 -6.45 -10.97
C GLN A 78 -5.24 -5.23 -11.15
N VAL A 79 -5.81 -4.04 -11.00
CA VAL A 79 -5.07 -2.77 -10.93
C VAL A 79 -5.01 -2.34 -9.46
N ILE A 80 -3.81 -2.39 -8.88
CA ILE A 80 -3.54 -2.11 -7.47
C ILE A 80 -2.88 -0.73 -7.40
N ALA A 81 -3.58 0.23 -6.79
CA ALA A 81 -3.08 1.60 -6.66
C ALA A 81 -2.03 1.68 -5.55
N HIS A 82 -0.76 1.67 -5.92
CA HIS A 82 0.40 1.68 -5.04
C HIS A 82 0.47 2.99 -4.26
N ARG A 83 0.16 2.92 -2.95
CA ARG A 83 0.02 4.06 -2.04
C ARG A 83 -1.05 5.08 -2.48
N GLY A 84 -2.09 4.61 -3.17
CA GLY A 84 -3.07 5.42 -3.86
C GLY A 84 -2.62 5.85 -5.28
N TYR A 85 -3.14 6.98 -5.79
CA TYR A 85 -2.70 7.55 -7.07
C TYR A 85 -1.44 8.39 -6.87
N SER A 86 -0.39 7.75 -6.37
CA SER A 86 0.85 8.39 -5.90
C SER A 86 1.66 9.09 -6.99
N GLY A 87 1.41 8.78 -8.26
CA GLY A 87 1.98 9.51 -9.39
C GLY A 87 1.49 10.95 -9.51
N LEU A 88 0.32 11.27 -8.95
CA LEU A 88 -0.32 12.59 -9.07
C LEU A 88 -0.59 13.28 -7.73
N TYR A 89 -0.62 12.56 -6.63
CA TYR A 89 -0.92 13.07 -5.30
C TYR A 89 0.11 12.58 -4.28
N PRO A 90 0.37 13.32 -3.19
CA PRO A 90 1.18 12.80 -2.09
C PRO A 90 0.68 11.42 -1.64
N GLU A 91 1.61 10.46 -1.62
CA GLU A 91 1.29 9.07 -1.34
C GLU A 91 0.62 8.88 0.02
N GLN A 92 -0.21 7.83 0.12
CA GLN A 92 -0.84 7.41 1.37
C GLN A 92 -1.66 8.50 2.07
N THR A 93 -2.32 9.34 1.26
CA THR A 93 -3.27 10.34 1.72
C THR A 93 -4.68 9.99 1.28
N GLN A 94 -5.69 10.51 1.98
CA GLN A 94 -7.09 10.29 1.62
C GLN A 94 -7.36 10.61 0.15
N MET A 95 -6.87 11.76 -0.32
CA MET A 95 -7.06 12.19 -1.72
C MET A 95 -6.42 11.21 -2.71
N ALA A 96 -5.21 10.72 -2.44
CA ALA A 96 -4.54 9.76 -3.31
C ALA A 96 -5.38 8.47 -3.44
N TYR A 97 -5.95 7.96 -2.36
CA TYR A 97 -6.80 6.76 -2.39
C TYR A 97 -8.14 6.99 -3.09
N GLU A 98 -8.84 8.07 -2.74
CA GLU A 98 -10.12 8.40 -3.38
C GLU A 98 -9.97 8.57 -4.89
N LYS A 99 -8.93 9.28 -5.35
CA LYS A 99 -8.66 9.50 -6.76
C LYS A 99 -8.23 8.22 -7.50
N ALA A 100 -7.52 7.31 -6.83
CA ALA A 100 -7.21 6.00 -7.38
C ALA A 100 -8.49 5.18 -7.63
N ILE A 101 -9.40 5.16 -6.66
CA ILE A 101 -10.69 4.46 -6.80
C ILE A 101 -11.54 5.08 -7.91
N ASP A 102 -11.59 6.42 -7.98
CA ASP A 102 -12.28 7.16 -9.05
C ASP A 102 -11.70 6.87 -10.43
N ALA A 103 -10.39 6.62 -10.52
CA ALA A 103 -9.69 6.22 -11.75
C ALA A 103 -9.85 4.73 -12.10
N GLY A 104 -10.57 3.94 -11.29
CA GLY A 104 -10.90 2.54 -11.59
C GLY A 104 -10.00 1.49 -10.94
N ALA A 105 -9.22 1.82 -9.91
CA ALA A 105 -8.46 0.84 -9.13
C ALA A 105 -9.38 -0.24 -8.56
N ASP A 106 -8.94 -1.49 -8.61
CA ASP A 106 -9.63 -2.62 -7.96
C ASP A 106 -9.23 -2.73 -6.50
N MET A 107 -8.00 -2.33 -6.19
CA MET A 107 -7.42 -2.35 -4.86
C MET A 107 -6.66 -1.05 -4.59
N ILE A 108 -6.62 -0.63 -3.34
CA ILE A 108 -5.75 0.43 -2.85
C ILE A 108 -4.75 -0.15 -1.87
N GLU A 109 -3.50 0.24 -2.03
CA GLU A 109 -2.41 -0.32 -1.25
C GLU A 109 -1.87 0.69 -0.24
N LEU A 110 -1.47 0.20 0.94
CA LEU A 110 -0.83 0.99 2.00
C LEU A 110 0.31 0.23 2.64
N ASP A 111 1.28 0.98 3.13
CA ASP A 111 2.35 0.52 4.02
C ASP A 111 2.00 0.89 5.45
N MET A 112 2.23 -0.02 6.41
CA MET A 112 1.87 0.21 7.81
C MET A 112 3.11 0.36 8.70
N HIS A 113 3.06 1.38 9.56
CA HIS A 113 3.94 1.52 10.71
C HIS A 113 3.13 1.77 11.97
N MET A 114 3.73 1.52 13.14
CA MET A 114 3.07 1.76 14.42
C MET A 114 3.46 3.11 15.01
N THR A 115 2.45 3.90 15.39
CA THR A 115 2.62 5.16 16.12
C THR A 115 2.97 4.91 17.58
N ARG A 116 3.35 5.96 18.30
CA ARG A 116 3.66 5.89 19.73
C ARG A 116 2.46 5.46 20.58
N ASP A 117 1.26 5.83 20.19
CA ASP A 117 0.00 5.46 20.84
C ASP A 117 -0.68 4.22 20.22
N CYS A 118 0.14 3.38 19.54
CA CYS A 118 -0.22 2.03 19.11
C CYS A 118 -1.22 1.94 17.95
N PHE A 119 -1.38 2.99 17.16
CA PHE A 119 -2.17 2.94 15.93
C PHE A 119 -1.31 2.54 14.73
N LEU A 120 -1.91 1.82 13.79
CA LEU A 120 -1.31 1.56 12.48
C LEU A 120 -1.55 2.77 11.57
N VAL A 121 -0.49 3.45 11.16
CA VAL A 121 -0.52 4.62 10.29
C VAL A 121 -0.02 4.23 8.90
N ALA A 122 -0.64 4.82 7.86
CA ALA A 122 -0.26 4.58 6.47
C ALA A 122 0.94 5.46 6.09
N ARG A 123 2.16 4.88 6.01
CA ARG A 123 3.40 5.51 5.53
C ARG A 123 4.38 4.46 5.05
N HIS A 124 5.16 4.81 4.01
CA HIS A 124 6.16 3.90 3.45
C HIS A 124 7.38 3.73 4.36
N ASN A 125 7.93 4.83 4.84
CA ASN A 125 9.15 4.81 5.64
C ASN A 125 8.85 5.05 7.12
N ALA A 126 9.67 4.44 7.98
CA ALA A 126 9.63 4.64 9.43
C ALA A 126 10.07 6.06 9.84
N TRP A 127 10.80 6.77 8.97
CA TRP A 127 11.18 8.17 9.12
C TRP A 127 10.28 9.07 8.28
N LEU A 128 10.20 10.35 8.67
CA LEU A 128 9.14 11.24 8.22
C LEU A 128 9.57 12.30 7.20
N SER A 129 10.89 12.56 7.03
CA SER A 129 11.33 13.72 6.25
C SER A 129 11.16 13.56 4.75
N ASP A 130 11.17 12.33 4.24
CA ASP A 130 11.16 12.04 2.80
C ASP A 130 9.79 12.18 2.13
N SER A 131 8.73 12.09 2.91
CA SER A 131 7.35 12.07 2.40
C SER A 131 6.37 12.91 3.21
N THR A 132 6.90 13.78 4.10
CA THR A 132 6.11 14.76 4.86
C THR A 132 6.81 16.10 4.95
N ASN A 133 6.07 17.15 5.32
CA ASN A 133 6.60 18.48 5.55
C ASN A 133 7.24 18.67 6.95
N ILE A 134 7.64 17.59 7.64
CA ILE A 134 8.12 17.64 9.03
C ILE A 134 9.33 18.57 9.21
N ALA A 135 10.23 18.61 8.23
CA ALA A 135 11.40 19.47 8.28
C ALA A 135 11.04 20.96 8.30
N ASP A 136 9.97 21.36 7.59
CA ASP A 136 9.46 22.73 7.62
C ASP A 136 8.70 23.02 8.91
N VAL A 137 7.89 22.08 9.37
CA VAL A 137 7.18 22.18 10.67
C VAL A 137 8.18 22.34 11.82
N ALA A 138 9.28 21.61 11.81
CA ALA A 138 10.32 21.69 12.84
C ALA A 138 10.99 23.06 12.94
N LYS A 139 11.01 23.85 11.86
CA LYS A 139 11.56 25.22 11.89
C LYS A 139 10.74 26.18 12.75
N ILE A 140 9.46 25.95 12.88
CA ILE A 140 8.49 26.80 13.58
C ILE A 140 7.87 26.14 14.82
N ASN A 141 8.09 24.87 15.01
CA ASN A 141 7.55 24.09 16.12
C ASN A 141 8.67 23.40 16.89
N SER A 142 9.05 23.98 18.05
CA SER A 142 10.14 23.45 18.88
C SER A 142 9.87 22.05 19.43
N TYR A 143 8.60 21.69 19.61
CA TYR A 143 8.18 20.37 20.05
C TYR A 143 8.48 19.30 18.99
N VAL A 144 8.26 19.59 17.71
CA VAL A 144 8.65 18.72 16.59
C VAL A 144 10.18 18.70 16.46
N ALA A 145 10.82 19.87 16.48
CA ALA A 145 12.27 19.97 16.36
C ALA A 145 13.03 19.14 17.42
N ALA A 146 12.52 19.11 18.66
CA ALA A 146 13.13 18.40 19.78
C ALA A 146 13.08 16.86 19.64
N ARG A 147 12.26 16.31 18.75
CA ARG A 147 12.14 14.87 18.50
C ARG A 147 13.01 14.38 17.35
N LYS A 148 13.80 15.24 16.76
CA LYS A 148 14.77 14.82 15.76
C LYS A 148 15.79 13.90 16.44
N ARG A 149 15.90 12.66 15.96
CA ARG A 149 16.86 11.70 16.54
C ARG A 149 18.25 12.01 16.05
N THR A 150 19.20 12.20 16.97
CA THR A 150 20.59 12.60 16.68
C THR A 150 21.59 11.69 17.36
N THR A 151 22.87 11.79 16.98
CA THR A 151 24.00 11.14 17.66
C THR A 151 24.85 12.21 18.32
N PRO A 152 25.17 12.15 19.66
CA PRO A 152 24.58 11.22 20.63
C PRO A 152 23.10 11.46 20.84
N GLY A 153 22.36 10.46 21.35
CA GLY A 153 20.92 10.53 21.57
C GLY A 153 20.48 11.78 22.33
N VAL A 154 19.32 12.33 21.96
CA VAL A 154 18.81 13.59 22.49
C VAL A 154 18.08 13.38 23.81
N LEU A 155 18.40 14.16 24.81
CA LEU A 155 17.58 14.28 26.02
C LEU A 155 16.34 15.11 25.70
N VAL A 156 15.19 14.46 25.71
CA VAL A 156 13.93 15.14 25.41
C VAL A 156 13.22 15.53 26.69
N ASN A 157 13.15 16.82 26.92
CA ASN A 157 12.41 17.41 28.04
C ASN A 157 11.34 18.38 27.50
N VAL A 158 10.56 17.88 26.54
CA VAL A 158 9.52 18.66 25.88
C VAL A 158 8.15 18.24 26.37
N LYS A 159 7.35 19.23 26.78
CA LYS A 159 6.00 19.01 27.26
C LYS A 159 5.09 18.61 26.11
N TYR A 160 4.40 17.51 26.28
CA TYR A 160 3.36 17.05 25.38
C TYR A 160 2.12 17.94 25.51
N PRO A 161 1.57 18.48 24.42
CA PRO A 161 0.27 19.14 24.49
C PRO A 161 -0.81 18.14 24.88
N ALA A 162 -1.86 18.63 25.57
CA ALA A 162 -3.06 17.84 25.80
C ALA A 162 -3.74 17.54 24.47
N THR A 163 -4.15 16.30 24.27
CA THR A 163 -4.97 15.89 23.11
C THR A 163 -6.12 15.02 23.58
N PRO A 164 -7.19 14.84 22.74
CA PRO A 164 -8.28 13.94 23.07
C PRO A 164 -7.82 12.52 23.35
N GLU A 165 -6.74 12.05 22.67
CA GLU A 165 -6.23 10.70 22.77
C GLU A 165 -5.29 10.50 23.98
N ASN A 166 -4.43 11.46 24.28
CA ASN A 166 -3.41 11.33 25.34
C ASN A 166 -3.76 12.04 26.64
N GLY A 167 -4.94 12.69 26.71
CA GLY A 167 -5.39 13.38 27.92
C GLY A 167 -4.61 14.67 28.25
N PRO A 168 -4.33 14.96 29.54
CA PRO A 168 -3.67 16.20 29.95
C PRO A 168 -2.25 16.28 29.44
N ALA A 169 -1.75 17.52 29.28
CA ALA A 169 -0.39 17.77 28.83
C ALA A 169 0.65 17.07 29.71
N GLN A 170 1.54 16.31 29.11
CA GLN A 170 2.58 15.53 29.76
C GLN A 170 3.97 15.87 29.17
N TYR A 171 5.03 15.51 29.84
CA TYR A 171 6.36 15.58 29.27
C TYR A 171 6.64 14.32 28.45
N LEU A 172 7.34 14.48 27.35
CA LEU A 172 7.73 13.34 26.50
C LEU A 172 8.49 12.27 27.28
N SER A 173 9.36 12.70 28.21
CA SER A 173 10.07 11.81 29.14
C SER A 173 9.15 10.94 29.98
N ASP A 174 7.98 11.47 30.39
CA ASP A 174 7.03 10.74 31.22
C ASP A 174 6.29 9.67 30.42
N LEU A 175 6.09 9.93 29.13
CA LEU A 175 5.38 9.02 28.21
C LEU A 175 6.27 7.89 27.70
N ILE A 176 7.55 8.19 27.42
CA ILE A 176 8.52 7.19 26.94
C ILE A 176 9.06 6.36 28.12
N ASN A 177 9.13 6.95 29.30
CA ASN A 177 9.60 6.27 30.50
C ASN A 177 8.74 6.66 31.70
N PRO A 178 7.67 5.92 31.99
CA PRO A 178 6.75 6.20 33.10
C PRO A 178 7.44 6.15 34.48
N ASN A 179 8.67 5.59 34.58
CA ASN A 179 9.46 5.54 35.80
C ASN A 179 10.33 6.78 36.02
N ASN A 180 10.09 7.86 35.27
CA ASN A 180 10.74 9.17 35.42
C ASN A 180 12.27 9.18 35.24
N GLN A 181 12.81 8.21 34.52
CA GLN A 181 14.19 8.24 34.04
C GLN A 181 14.26 9.11 32.79
N LYS A 182 15.19 10.04 32.70
CA LYS A 182 15.40 10.89 31.53
C LYS A 182 15.54 10.03 30.29
N SER A 183 14.51 10.03 29.42
CA SER A 183 14.52 9.25 28.19
C SER A 183 15.39 9.96 27.17
N VAL A 184 16.30 9.21 26.58
CA VAL A 184 17.12 9.65 25.46
C VAL A 184 16.57 9.02 24.23
N LEU A 185 16.11 9.83 23.27
CA LEU A 185 15.78 9.32 21.94
C LEU A 185 17.08 8.82 21.30
N GLN A 186 17.14 7.51 21.08
CA GLN A 186 18.30 6.86 20.47
C GLN A 186 18.42 7.27 19.00
N PRO A 187 19.59 7.16 18.39
CA PRO A 187 19.76 7.25 16.94
C PRO A 187 18.72 6.40 16.20
N LEU A 188 18.29 6.87 15.03
CA LEU A 188 17.29 6.17 14.24
C LEU A 188 17.96 5.13 13.33
N VAL A 189 17.96 3.89 13.77
CA VAL A 189 18.43 2.75 12.96
C VAL A 189 17.25 1.84 12.69
N VAL A 190 16.90 1.67 11.43
CA VAL A 190 15.77 0.86 10.98
C VAL A 190 16.31 -0.35 10.23
N ASP A 191 16.10 -1.55 10.77
CA ASP A 191 16.56 -2.82 10.18
C ASP A 191 18.03 -2.79 9.73
N GLY A 192 18.89 -2.14 10.52
CA GLY A 192 20.32 -2.02 10.28
C GLY A 192 20.75 -0.79 9.48
N GLU A 193 19.82 -0.03 8.92
CA GLU A 193 20.11 1.21 8.18
C GLU A 193 20.04 2.43 9.09
N ASP A 194 21.04 3.32 9.00
CA ASP A 194 21.14 4.54 9.83
C ASP A 194 20.43 5.71 9.18
N HIS A 195 19.28 6.09 9.74
CA HIS A 195 18.50 7.29 9.41
C HIS A 195 18.61 8.37 10.50
N THR A 196 19.69 8.34 11.30
CA THR A 196 19.95 9.33 12.33
C THR A 196 20.03 10.73 11.71
N GLY A 197 19.36 11.67 12.32
CA GLY A 197 19.15 13.01 11.75
C GLY A 197 17.73 13.22 11.23
N ASP A 198 16.86 12.22 11.36
CA ASP A 198 15.45 12.27 10.99
C ASP A 198 14.50 12.08 12.19
N TRP A 199 13.22 12.10 11.96
CA TRP A 199 12.14 11.89 12.93
C TRP A 199 11.49 10.53 12.69
N SER A 200 11.27 9.79 13.79
CA SER A 200 10.59 8.49 13.72
C SER A 200 9.07 8.62 13.87
N ILE A 201 8.32 7.87 13.11
CA ILE A 201 6.86 7.71 13.27
C ILE A 201 6.51 7.30 14.71
N SER A 202 7.29 6.39 15.28
CA SER A 202 7.07 5.85 16.63
C SER A 202 7.21 6.86 17.77
N ASP A 203 7.70 8.08 17.48
CA ASP A 203 7.83 9.15 18.47
C ASP A 203 6.59 10.07 18.51
N PHE A 204 5.62 9.87 17.64
CA PHE A 204 4.41 10.68 17.52
C PHE A 204 3.17 9.84 17.73
N THR A 205 2.12 10.45 18.31
CA THR A 205 0.78 9.89 18.31
C THR A 205 0.13 10.04 16.92
N LEU A 206 -0.89 9.24 16.65
CA LEU A 206 -1.69 9.39 15.43
C LEU A 206 -2.30 10.80 15.33
N HIS A 207 -2.79 11.34 16.44
CA HIS A 207 -3.32 12.70 16.47
C HIS A 207 -2.28 13.74 16.07
N GLU A 208 -1.06 13.65 16.59
CA GLU A 208 0.03 14.56 16.24
C GLU A 208 0.41 14.45 14.77
N LEU A 209 0.55 13.24 14.24
CA LEU A 209 0.85 13.03 12.82
C LEU A 209 -0.22 13.68 11.92
N ARG A 210 -1.50 13.55 12.28
CA ARG A 210 -2.63 14.13 11.52
C ARG A 210 -2.71 15.65 11.60
N THR A 211 -2.38 16.22 12.75
CA THR A 211 -2.62 17.66 13.01
C THR A 211 -1.41 18.54 12.72
N LEU A 212 -0.20 17.98 12.83
CA LEU A 212 1.03 18.72 12.66
C LEU A 212 1.63 18.57 11.26
N LEU A 213 1.39 17.44 10.59
CA LEU A 213 2.07 17.09 9.36
C LEU A 213 1.11 16.94 8.19
N GLY A 214 1.64 17.20 6.99
CA GLY A 214 1.00 16.90 5.72
C GLY A 214 1.93 16.07 4.83
N GLY A 215 1.35 15.17 4.05
CA GLY A 215 2.08 14.37 3.08
C GLY A 215 2.71 15.24 1.99
N THR A 216 3.89 14.84 1.52
CA THR A 216 4.58 15.47 0.39
C THR A 216 4.88 14.43 -0.69
N THR A 217 5.13 14.91 -1.89
CA THR A 217 5.75 14.10 -2.95
C THR A 217 7.13 13.66 -2.46
N LEU A 218 7.49 12.40 -2.69
CA LEU A 218 8.81 11.87 -2.34
C LEU A 218 9.93 12.72 -2.97
N ASP A 219 10.97 13.02 -2.21
CA ASP A 219 12.09 13.87 -2.63
C ASP A 219 12.77 13.38 -3.91
N ASN A 220 12.81 12.06 -4.13
CA ASN A 220 13.40 11.47 -5.34
C ASN A 220 12.43 11.39 -6.54
N ARG A 221 11.30 12.10 -6.49
CA ARG A 221 10.25 12.15 -7.53
C ARG A 221 9.96 13.60 -7.96
N ALA A 222 11.01 14.35 -8.25
CA ALA A 222 10.93 15.77 -8.61
C ALA A 222 10.11 16.05 -9.89
N ASP A 223 9.82 15.04 -10.69
CA ASP A 223 8.97 15.10 -11.89
C ASP A 223 7.47 14.96 -11.60
N ARG A 224 7.08 14.77 -10.32
CA ARG A 224 5.67 14.66 -9.89
C ARG A 224 5.10 15.99 -9.39
N PRO A 225 3.77 16.16 -9.45
CA PRO A 225 3.09 17.37 -8.93
C PRO A 225 3.38 17.60 -7.44
N THR A 226 3.57 18.86 -7.06
CA THR A 226 3.89 19.28 -5.69
C THR A 226 2.85 20.23 -5.09
N GLU A 227 1.78 20.58 -5.83
CA GLU A 227 0.77 21.53 -5.37
C GLU A 227 0.02 21.11 -4.11
N TRP A 228 0.04 19.81 -3.78
CA TRP A 228 -0.60 19.24 -2.59
C TRP A 228 0.34 19.04 -1.41
N ASN A 229 1.63 19.30 -1.57
CA ASN A 229 2.63 19.09 -0.53
C ASN A 229 2.28 19.85 0.75
N GLY A 230 2.30 19.14 1.88
CA GLY A 230 2.00 19.66 3.20
C GLY A 230 0.53 19.98 3.48
N LYS A 231 -0.39 19.72 2.52
CA LYS A 231 -1.82 20.08 2.65
C LYS A 231 -2.74 18.93 3.02
N LEU A 232 -2.29 17.70 2.84
CA LEU A 232 -3.10 16.51 3.03
C LEU A 232 -2.63 15.78 4.29
N PRO A 233 -3.51 15.61 5.30
CA PRO A 233 -3.14 14.95 6.57
C PRO A 233 -2.70 13.50 6.36
N LEU A 234 -1.87 13.01 7.29
CA LEU A 234 -1.57 11.60 7.42
C LEU A 234 -2.79 10.85 7.97
N ILE A 235 -2.97 9.59 7.57
CA ILE A 235 -4.14 8.79 7.93
C ILE A 235 -3.74 7.41 8.44
N SER A 236 -4.63 6.78 9.21
CA SER A 236 -4.43 5.43 9.73
C SER A 236 -4.81 4.34 8.72
N ALA A 237 -4.41 3.09 8.98
CA ALA A 237 -4.85 1.94 8.22
C ALA A 237 -6.38 1.76 8.28
N GLN A 238 -7.03 2.09 9.41
CA GLN A 238 -8.49 2.07 9.52
C GLN A 238 -9.15 3.08 8.57
N ASP A 239 -8.60 4.30 8.47
CA ASP A 239 -9.14 5.30 7.52
C ASP A 239 -9.07 4.80 6.07
N VAL A 240 -8.00 4.09 5.70
CA VAL A 240 -7.87 3.50 4.34
C VAL A 240 -8.95 2.44 4.10
N ILE A 241 -9.22 1.58 5.09
CA ILE A 241 -10.32 0.60 5.02
C ILE A 241 -11.67 1.30 4.87
N ASP A 242 -11.91 2.36 5.65
CA ASP A 242 -13.16 3.12 5.61
C ASP A 242 -13.36 3.84 4.27
N ILE A 243 -12.28 4.40 3.69
CA ILE A 243 -12.28 4.98 2.34
C ILE A 243 -12.64 3.92 1.29
N ALA A 244 -12.01 2.73 1.34
CA ALA A 244 -12.30 1.63 0.43
C ALA A 244 -13.76 1.21 0.50
N ALA A 245 -14.30 1.07 1.71
CA ALA A 245 -15.68 0.68 1.94
C ALA A 245 -16.67 1.76 1.44
N ALA A 246 -16.45 3.03 1.80
CA ALA A 246 -17.32 4.14 1.43
C ALA A 246 -17.34 4.37 -0.09
N LYS A 247 -16.17 4.45 -0.73
CA LYS A 247 -16.04 4.67 -2.16
C LYS A 247 -16.51 3.45 -2.96
N GLY A 248 -16.22 2.23 -2.47
CA GLY A 248 -16.69 1.00 -3.09
C GLY A 248 -18.22 0.92 -3.11
N LYS A 249 -18.87 1.23 -1.97
CA LYS A 249 -20.33 1.34 -1.89
C LYS A 249 -20.89 2.36 -2.88
N ALA A 250 -20.30 3.55 -2.96
CA ALA A 250 -20.72 4.60 -3.89
C ALA A 250 -20.55 4.18 -5.36
N ALA A 251 -19.49 3.43 -5.68
CA ALA A 251 -19.21 2.92 -7.03
C ALA A 251 -19.95 1.60 -7.36
N GLY A 252 -20.71 1.02 -6.43
CA GLY A 252 -21.41 -0.26 -6.62
C GLY A 252 -20.49 -1.46 -6.82
N ARG A 253 -19.24 -1.41 -6.34
CA ARG A 253 -18.25 -2.48 -6.44
C ARG A 253 -17.40 -2.60 -5.17
N THR A 254 -16.86 -3.78 -4.93
CA THR A 254 -15.90 -3.97 -3.83
C THR A 254 -14.55 -3.37 -4.22
N ILE A 255 -13.96 -2.57 -3.32
CA ILE A 255 -12.58 -2.12 -3.39
C ILE A 255 -11.82 -2.89 -2.33
N SER A 256 -10.81 -3.63 -2.73
CA SER A 256 -9.96 -4.35 -1.80
C SER A 256 -8.84 -3.46 -1.25
N VAL A 257 -8.34 -3.82 -0.07
CA VAL A 257 -7.19 -3.16 0.57
C VAL A 257 -5.99 -4.09 0.48
N TYR A 258 -4.81 -3.53 0.23
CA TYR A 258 -3.56 -4.28 0.19
C TYR A 258 -2.59 -3.64 1.20
N ALA A 259 -2.36 -4.32 2.33
CA ALA A 259 -1.67 -3.72 3.47
C ALA A 259 -0.32 -4.40 3.74
N GLU A 260 0.76 -3.61 3.74
CA GLU A 260 2.12 -4.10 3.99
C GLU A 260 2.52 -3.94 5.45
N THR A 261 3.08 -5.01 6.04
CA THR A 261 3.83 -4.92 7.29
C THR A 261 5.25 -4.47 7.00
N LYS A 262 5.48 -3.16 7.10
CA LYS A 262 6.82 -2.57 6.89
C LYS A 262 7.74 -2.80 8.08
N ASN A 263 9.01 -3.09 7.81
CA ASN A 263 10.07 -3.19 8.83
C ASN A 263 9.56 -3.87 10.13
N PRO A 264 9.00 -5.11 10.06
CA PRO A 264 8.28 -5.69 11.19
C PRO A 264 9.16 -5.86 12.44
N TYR A 265 10.45 -6.17 12.27
CA TYR A 265 11.36 -6.25 13.41
C TYR A 265 11.51 -4.91 14.13
N TRP A 266 11.78 -3.83 13.37
CA TRP A 266 11.89 -2.49 13.93
C TRP A 266 10.57 -2.04 14.57
N ASN A 267 9.43 -2.22 13.90
CA ASN A 267 8.12 -1.86 14.43
C ASN A 267 7.82 -2.59 15.75
N ASN A 268 8.14 -3.87 15.85
CA ASN A 268 7.97 -4.63 17.09
C ASN A 268 8.81 -4.07 18.23
N GLN A 269 10.07 -3.70 17.95
CA GLN A 269 10.92 -3.08 18.97
C GLN A 269 10.37 -1.74 19.46
N GLN A 270 9.92 -0.88 18.55
CA GLN A 270 9.31 0.40 18.92
C GLN A 270 7.98 0.21 19.66
N ALA A 271 7.17 -0.72 19.22
CA ALA A 271 5.90 -1.05 19.87
C ALA A 271 6.10 -1.55 21.30
N ILE A 272 7.08 -2.42 21.55
CA ILE A 272 7.47 -2.87 22.89
C ILE A 272 7.95 -1.69 23.74
N ALA A 273 8.82 -0.84 23.19
CA ALA A 273 9.33 0.35 23.89
C ALA A 273 8.20 1.32 24.26
N ASN A 274 7.17 1.43 23.43
CA ASN A 274 5.98 2.27 23.65
C ASN A 274 4.87 1.56 24.42
N SER A 275 5.10 0.33 24.93
CA SER A 275 4.11 -0.46 25.67
C SER A 275 2.84 -0.80 24.88
N CYS A 276 2.95 -0.96 23.56
CA CYS A 276 1.84 -1.28 22.65
C CYS A 276 1.42 -2.77 22.67
N GLY A 277 1.92 -3.56 23.60
CA GLY A 277 1.58 -4.97 23.78
C GLY A 277 2.54 -5.67 24.71
N THR A 278 2.21 -6.90 25.09
CA THR A 278 3.00 -7.71 26.05
C THR A 278 3.81 -8.82 25.38
N GLY A 279 3.56 -9.10 24.11
CA GLY A 279 4.24 -10.14 23.34
C GLY A 279 5.50 -9.65 22.62
N SER A 280 6.08 -10.54 21.83
CA SER A 280 7.26 -10.24 20.99
C SER A 280 6.89 -9.66 19.62
N HIS A 281 5.60 -9.68 19.25
CA HIS A 281 5.09 -9.26 17.93
C HIS A 281 3.86 -8.34 18.06
N PRO A 282 3.93 -7.26 18.86
CA PRO A 282 2.79 -6.36 19.06
C PRO A 282 2.35 -5.66 17.77
N PHE A 283 3.23 -5.51 16.79
CA PHE A 283 2.90 -4.93 15.50
C PHE A 283 1.99 -5.86 14.68
N GLU A 284 2.34 -7.14 14.55
CA GLU A 284 1.49 -8.12 13.88
C GLU A 284 0.21 -8.41 14.68
N ASP A 285 0.26 -8.36 16.01
CA ASP A 285 -0.93 -8.49 16.86
C ASP A 285 -1.91 -7.34 16.58
N ALA A 286 -1.42 -6.12 16.34
CA ALA A 286 -2.26 -4.99 15.94
C ALA A 286 -2.85 -5.18 14.53
N VAL A 287 -2.11 -5.80 13.60
CA VAL A 287 -2.65 -6.18 12.29
C VAL A 287 -3.76 -7.23 12.42
N MET A 288 -3.58 -8.24 13.28
CA MET A 288 -4.64 -9.21 13.58
C MET A 288 -5.87 -8.54 14.19
N ALA A 289 -5.69 -7.62 15.12
CA ALA A 289 -6.78 -6.84 15.71
C ALA A 289 -7.53 -6.01 14.65
N LEU A 290 -6.82 -5.38 13.71
CA LEU A 290 -7.40 -4.65 12.58
C LEU A 290 -8.27 -5.58 11.70
N LEU A 291 -7.77 -6.79 11.39
CA LEU A 291 -8.53 -7.77 10.63
C LEU A 291 -9.81 -8.23 11.35
N GLU A 292 -9.72 -8.51 12.65
CA GLU A 292 -10.87 -8.95 13.45
C GLU A 292 -11.92 -7.83 13.63
N GLN A 293 -11.48 -6.60 13.91
CA GLN A 293 -12.34 -5.43 14.06
C GLN A 293 -13.20 -5.19 12.80
N ASN A 294 -12.59 -5.37 11.62
CA ASN A 294 -13.26 -5.17 10.34
C ASN A 294 -13.94 -6.44 9.81
N LYS A 295 -13.89 -7.57 10.53
CA LYS A 295 -14.37 -8.88 10.08
C LYS A 295 -13.68 -9.36 8.79
N PHE A 296 -12.44 -8.99 8.62
CA PHE A 296 -11.64 -9.31 7.45
C PHE A 296 -10.76 -10.56 7.63
N ASN A 297 -10.83 -11.21 8.79
CA ASN A 297 -10.07 -12.46 9.01
C ASN A 297 -10.78 -13.68 8.38
N THR A 298 -11.05 -13.61 7.08
CA THR A 298 -11.64 -14.70 6.28
C THR A 298 -10.91 -14.82 4.93
N PRO A 299 -10.94 -16.01 4.27
CA PRO A 299 -10.25 -16.20 2.99
C PRO A 299 -10.75 -15.30 1.85
N ASP A 300 -12.04 -14.91 1.90
CA ASP A 300 -12.69 -14.10 0.86
C ASP A 300 -12.77 -12.62 1.24
N ALA A 301 -12.15 -12.21 2.34
CA ALA A 301 -12.13 -10.81 2.75
C ALA A 301 -11.50 -9.93 1.68
N PRO A 302 -11.98 -8.67 1.51
CA PRO A 302 -11.44 -7.75 0.53
C PRO A 302 -10.12 -7.10 1.05
N ILE A 303 -9.22 -7.94 1.54
CA ILE A 303 -7.92 -7.50 2.04
C ILE A 303 -6.83 -8.53 1.73
N TYR A 304 -5.64 -8.03 1.42
CA TYR A 304 -4.39 -8.77 1.34
C TYR A 304 -3.41 -8.20 2.35
N ILE A 305 -2.67 -9.07 3.03
CA ILE A 305 -1.54 -8.67 3.88
C ILE A 305 -0.26 -9.09 3.18
N GLN A 306 0.65 -8.15 2.99
CA GLN A 306 1.93 -8.40 2.34
C GLN A 306 3.11 -8.07 3.25
N SER A 307 4.25 -8.68 3.00
CA SER A 307 5.51 -8.37 3.66
C SER A 307 6.69 -8.82 2.83
N PHE A 308 7.80 -8.07 2.90
CA PHE A 308 9.10 -8.55 2.45
C PHE A 308 9.68 -9.59 3.43
N ASP A 309 9.30 -9.51 4.70
CA ASP A 309 9.79 -10.41 5.72
C ASP A 309 8.88 -11.65 5.89
N PRO A 310 9.37 -12.86 5.56
CA PRO A 310 8.58 -14.08 5.67
C PRO A 310 8.19 -14.42 7.10
N ASP A 311 8.96 -13.99 8.11
CA ASP A 311 8.67 -14.32 9.50
C ASP A 311 7.43 -13.57 10.00
N SER A 312 7.20 -12.33 9.52
CA SER A 312 5.96 -11.58 9.79
C SER A 312 4.73 -12.35 9.25
N LEU A 313 4.77 -12.80 7.99
CA LEU A 313 3.67 -13.59 7.42
C LEU A 313 3.47 -14.94 8.11
N LYS A 314 4.55 -15.64 8.43
CA LYS A 314 4.50 -16.92 9.17
C LYS A 314 3.91 -16.73 10.56
N TYR A 315 4.28 -15.64 11.25
CA TYR A 315 3.70 -15.31 12.55
C TYR A 315 2.20 -15.03 12.43
N LEU A 316 1.77 -14.19 11.48
CA LEU A 316 0.36 -13.89 11.24
C LEU A 316 -0.46 -15.17 10.96
N ARG A 317 0.06 -16.08 10.13
CA ARG A 317 -0.58 -17.38 9.90
C ARG A 317 -0.70 -18.21 11.20
N LYS A 318 0.36 -18.28 11.99
CA LYS A 318 0.37 -18.95 13.28
C LYS A 318 -0.61 -18.33 14.27
N ALA A 319 -0.77 -17.00 14.24
CA ALA A 319 -1.76 -16.26 15.04
C ALA A 319 -3.21 -16.45 14.54
N GLY A 320 -3.42 -17.17 13.44
CA GLY A 320 -4.75 -17.51 12.93
C GLY A 320 -5.25 -16.64 11.77
N MET A 321 -4.37 -15.90 11.09
CA MET A 321 -4.74 -15.12 9.91
C MET A 321 -5.28 -16.03 8.80
N LYS A 322 -6.51 -15.76 8.37
CA LYS A 322 -7.20 -16.41 7.23
C LYS A 322 -7.24 -15.53 5.99
N ALA A 323 -7.09 -14.22 6.15
CA ALA A 323 -6.96 -13.28 5.05
C ALA A 323 -5.79 -13.68 4.14
N LYS A 324 -5.83 -13.27 2.88
CA LYS A 324 -4.79 -13.60 1.90
C LYS A 324 -3.46 -12.96 2.27
N GLY A 325 -2.38 -13.76 2.22
CA GLY A 325 -1.02 -13.31 2.45
C GLY A 325 -0.20 -13.29 1.16
N VAL A 326 0.69 -12.32 0.99
CA VAL A 326 1.56 -12.19 -0.18
C VAL A 326 3.00 -11.94 0.25
N GLN A 327 3.91 -12.78 -0.23
CA GLN A 327 5.35 -12.62 -0.03
C GLN A 327 5.90 -11.66 -1.08
N LEU A 328 6.39 -10.51 -0.64
CA LEU A 328 7.11 -9.59 -1.50
C LEU A 328 8.53 -10.08 -1.75
N ILE A 329 9.00 -9.94 -2.99
CA ILE A 329 10.33 -10.37 -3.43
C ILE A 329 11.03 -9.19 -4.07
N ASP A 330 12.10 -8.72 -3.44
CA ASP A 330 12.87 -7.59 -3.95
C ASP A 330 14.18 -8.01 -4.61
N GLY A 331 14.87 -7.02 -5.14
CA GLY A 331 16.22 -7.05 -5.63
C GLY A 331 16.75 -5.63 -5.62
N ASN A 332 18.03 -5.48 -5.30
CA ASN A 332 18.61 -4.17 -5.06
C ASN A 332 19.55 -3.68 -6.16
N ASP A 333 19.74 -4.46 -7.18
CA ASP A 333 20.53 -4.05 -8.34
C ASP A 333 19.94 -4.61 -9.63
N TYR A 334 20.18 -3.93 -10.72
CA TYR A 334 19.72 -4.32 -12.05
C TYR A 334 20.83 -4.12 -13.08
N ASN A 335 21.31 -5.22 -13.64
CA ASN A 335 22.34 -5.19 -14.66
C ASN A 335 21.74 -4.88 -16.03
N PHE A 336 21.96 -3.67 -16.52
CA PHE A 336 21.43 -3.22 -17.82
C PHE A 336 22.04 -3.93 -19.03
N LYS A 337 23.12 -4.70 -18.90
CA LYS A 337 23.73 -5.45 -20.00
C LYS A 337 22.98 -6.72 -20.35
N ASP A 338 22.49 -7.43 -19.34
CA ASP A 338 21.88 -8.75 -19.51
C ASP A 338 20.49 -8.87 -18.84
N GLY A 339 20.05 -7.85 -18.10
CA GLY A 339 18.77 -7.83 -17.41
C GLY A 339 18.75 -8.67 -16.15
N SER A 340 19.90 -9.09 -15.63
CA SER A 340 19.95 -9.81 -14.37
C SER A 340 19.65 -8.89 -13.17
N VAL A 341 19.01 -9.47 -12.16
CA VAL A 341 18.72 -8.79 -10.88
C VAL A 341 19.79 -9.19 -9.87
N GLY A 342 20.41 -8.19 -9.25
CA GLY A 342 21.38 -8.36 -8.18
C GLY A 342 20.72 -8.47 -6.82
N TYR A 343 21.42 -9.13 -5.87
CA TYR A 343 20.99 -9.32 -4.49
C TYR A 343 22.17 -9.03 -3.56
N ILE A 344 22.55 -7.74 -3.51
CA ILE A 344 23.67 -7.27 -2.68
C ILE A 344 23.19 -7.21 -1.23
N THR A 345 23.97 -7.79 -0.32
CA THR A 345 23.61 -7.91 1.09
C THR A 345 24.21 -6.82 1.98
N ASN A 346 25.02 -5.91 1.42
CA ASN A 346 25.68 -4.82 2.11
C ASN A 346 25.54 -3.50 1.34
N ASP A 347 24.39 -3.27 0.74
CA ASP A 347 24.12 -2.06 -0.02
C ASP A 347 23.68 -0.95 0.93
N GLU A 348 24.41 0.16 0.96
CA GLU A 348 24.10 1.35 1.75
C GLU A 348 22.90 2.13 1.23
N TRP A 349 22.41 1.79 0.02
CA TRP A 349 21.40 2.56 -0.71
C TRP A 349 20.01 1.94 -0.70
N THR A 350 19.87 0.72 -0.19
CA THR A 350 18.60 0.01 -0.23
C THR A 350 18.15 -0.45 1.14
N PHE A 351 16.87 -0.19 1.43
CA PHE A 351 16.18 -0.66 2.61
C PHE A 351 16.19 -2.16 2.82
N ILE A 352 16.31 -2.88 1.73
CA ILE A 352 16.20 -4.32 1.69
C ILE A 352 17.48 -4.82 1.05
N SER A 353 18.42 -5.18 1.90
CA SER A 353 19.75 -5.65 1.51
C SER A 353 19.67 -7.02 0.84
N GLY A 354 19.10 -7.17 -0.35
CA GLY A 354 19.07 -8.41 -1.13
C GLY A 354 18.44 -9.63 -0.44
N ARG A 355 18.04 -9.49 0.85
CA ARG A 355 17.40 -10.53 1.67
C ARG A 355 16.50 -9.92 2.75
N PRO A 356 15.48 -10.66 3.26
CA PRO A 356 14.70 -10.25 4.42
C PRO A 356 15.59 -9.96 5.64
N TYR A 357 15.22 -8.96 6.44
CA TYR A 357 16.02 -8.60 7.62
C TYR A 357 16.02 -9.68 8.70
N SER A 358 14.93 -10.43 8.84
CA SER A 358 14.89 -11.62 9.71
C SER A 358 15.96 -12.66 9.35
N TRP A 359 16.25 -12.84 8.05
CA TRP A 359 17.33 -13.72 7.61
C TRP A 359 18.71 -13.17 7.97
N THR A 360 18.90 -11.85 7.89
CA THR A 360 20.13 -11.20 8.34
C THR A 360 20.34 -11.43 9.84
N LEU A 361 19.30 -11.26 10.66
CA LEU A 361 19.38 -11.50 12.11
C LEU A 361 19.65 -12.97 12.46
N ALA A 362 19.09 -13.90 11.68
CA ALA A 362 19.29 -15.34 11.86
C ALA A 362 20.64 -15.84 11.32
N GLY A 363 21.44 -14.99 10.66
CA GLY A 363 22.67 -15.40 9.96
C GLY A 363 22.40 -16.31 8.75
N ASP A 364 21.16 -16.27 8.18
CA ASP A 364 20.81 -17.02 6.97
C ASP A 364 21.42 -16.34 5.74
N ALA A 365 22.24 -17.07 5.00
CA ALA A 365 22.94 -16.56 3.83
C ALA A 365 22.06 -16.48 2.56
N ARG A 366 20.83 -17.00 2.58
CA ARG A 366 19.92 -16.93 1.44
C ARG A 366 19.60 -15.48 1.07
N THR A 367 19.23 -15.25 -0.20
CA THR A 367 18.75 -13.97 -0.72
C THR A 367 17.35 -14.15 -1.30
N PHE A 368 16.69 -13.06 -1.69
CA PHE A 368 15.39 -13.11 -2.36
C PHE A 368 15.39 -13.97 -3.64
N ALA A 369 16.55 -14.22 -4.24
CA ALA A 369 16.67 -15.09 -5.42
C ALA A 369 16.09 -16.49 -5.18
N VAL A 370 16.27 -17.07 -4.00
CA VAL A 370 15.77 -18.43 -3.70
C VAL A 370 14.25 -18.51 -3.72
N MET A 371 13.56 -17.41 -3.40
CA MET A 371 12.10 -17.34 -3.38
C MET A 371 11.47 -17.49 -4.77
N GLN A 372 12.22 -17.22 -5.84
CA GLN A 372 11.79 -17.35 -7.23
C GLN A 372 11.98 -18.76 -7.80
N THR A 373 12.68 -19.62 -7.08
CA THR A 373 12.89 -21.02 -7.48
C THR A 373 11.63 -21.85 -7.24
N PRO A 374 11.42 -22.98 -7.96
CA PRO A 374 10.30 -23.88 -7.68
C PRO A 374 10.21 -24.34 -6.21
N ALA A 375 11.35 -24.59 -5.56
CA ALA A 375 11.40 -24.95 -4.15
C ALA A 375 11.02 -23.77 -3.24
N GLY A 376 11.49 -22.55 -3.53
CA GLY A 376 11.13 -21.33 -2.80
C GLY A 376 9.65 -21.00 -2.95
N LEU A 377 9.09 -21.14 -4.16
CA LEU A 377 7.64 -20.96 -4.39
C LEU A 377 6.80 -21.99 -3.62
N ALA A 378 7.25 -23.23 -3.54
CA ALA A 378 6.60 -24.27 -2.74
C ALA A 378 6.70 -23.96 -1.23
N GLU A 379 7.83 -23.42 -0.74
CA GLU A 379 7.94 -22.94 0.65
C GLU A 379 6.97 -21.78 0.90
N ILE A 380 6.93 -20.76 0.03
CA ILE A 380 6.03 -19.61 0.15
C ILE A 380 4.56 -20.07 0.23
N LYS A 381 4.17 -21.06 -0.58
CA LYS A 381 2.79 -21.59 -0.57
C LYS A 381 2.34 -22.12 0.79
N THR A 382 3.26 -22.47 1.66
CA THR A 382 2.92 -22.97 3.02
C THR A 382 2.40 -21.86 3.94
N TYR A 383 2.69 -20.57 3.66
CA TYR A 383 2.31 -19.45 4.50
C TYR A 383 1.68 -18.27 3.76
N ALA A 384 1.77 -18.22 2.42
CA ALA A 384 1.20 -17.15 1.60
C ALA A 384 0.37 -17.71 0.43
N ASP A 385 -0.49 -16.85 -0.13
CA ASP A 385 -1.39 -17.17 -1.24
C ASP A 385 -0.87 -16.60 -2.56
N GLY A 386 0.13 -15.72 -2.51
CA GLY A 386 0.72 -15.08 -3.67
C GLY A 386 2.14 -14.61 -3.43
N ILE A 387 2.74 -14.12 -4.51
CA ILE A 387 4.02 -13.43 -4.51
C ILE A 387 3.88 -12.02 -5.13
N GLY A 388 4.65 -11.07 -4.61
CA GLY A 388 4.82 -9.74 -5.18
C GLY A 388 6.28 -9.53 -5.59
N PRO A 389 6.68 -9.94 -6.80
CA PRO A 389 8.05 -9.75 -7.28
C PRO A 389 8.25 -8.34 -7.83
N TRP A 390 9.48 -7.79 -7.67
CA TRP A 390 9.90 -6.61 -8.42
C TRP A 390 9.85 -6.90 -9.93
N LYS A 391 9.27 -5.99 -10.71
CA LYS A 391 8.95 -6.22 -12.14
C LYS A 391 10.11 -6.75 -13.00
N PRO A 392 11.40 -6.37 -12.82
CA PRO A 392 12.49 -6.95 -13.59
C PRO A 392 12.73 -8.44 -13.35
N GLN A 393 12.24 -8.99 -12.22
CA GLN A 393 12.30 -10.44 -11.95
C GLN A 393 11.29 -11.23 -12.79
N VAL A 394 10.25 -10.56 -13.31
CA VAL A 394 9.23 -11.15 -14.19
C VAL A 394 9.64 -11.01 -15.65
N ILE A 395 9.96 -9.79 -16.10
CA ILE A 395 10.44 -9.52 -17.44
C ILE A 395 11.81 -8.85 -17.36
N ALA A 396 12.86 -9.59 -17.71
CA ALA A 396 14.18 -9.02 -17.84
C ALA A 396 14.31 -8.27 -19.19
N HIS A 397 14.97 -7.12 -19.17
CA HIS A 397 15.29 -6.37 -20.39
C HIS A 397 16.72 -5.88 -20.34
N SER A 398 17.44 -5.99 -21.44
CA SER A 398 18.82 -5.54 -21.57
C SER A 398 18.91 -4.28 -22.42
N VAL A 399 19.89 -3.44 -22.11
CA VAL A 399 20.16 -2.18 -22.83
C VAL A 399 21.44 -2.32 -23.64
N VAL A 400 21.39 -2.04 -24.94
CA VAL A 400 22.58 -2.04 -25.80
C VAL A 400 22.51 -0.88 -26.82
N PRO A 401 23.57 -0.08 -26.93
CA PRO A 401 24.70 0.03 -26.00
C PRO A 401 24.33 0.74 -24.70
N TYR A 402 24.82 0.24 -23.59
CA TYR A 402 24.72 0.93 -22.32
C TYR A 402 25.64 2.15 -22.33
N LYS A 403 25.09 3.34 -22.01
CA LYS A 403 25.87 4.55 -21.76
C LYS A 403 25.60 5.01 -20.35
N ASP A 404 26.65 5.15 -19.56
CA ASP A 404 26.55 5.69 -18.19
C ASP A 404 25.80 7.02 -18.18
N GLY A 405 24.79 7.14 -17.32
CA GLY A 405 24.00 8.36 -17.11
C GLY A 405 22.98 8.69 -18.20
N ALA A 406 22.81 7.88 -19.24
CA ALA A 406 21.93 8.20 -20.37
C ALA A 406 20.50 7.61 -20.29
N GLY A 407 20.17 6.90 -19.21
CA GLY A 407 18.90 6.20 -19.06
C GLY A 407 18.75 4.95 -19.97
N LEU A 408 17.63 4.25 -19.83
CA LEU A 408 17.33 2.99 -20.53
C LEU A 408 16.91 3.24 -21.99
N LYS A 409 17.80 3.70 -22.85
CA LYS A 409 17.41 4.14 -24.19
C LYS A 409 17.32 3.04 -25.24
N ASP A 410 18.14 2.00 -25.15
CA ASP A 410 18.21 0.95 -26.17
C ASP A 410 18.09 -0.44 -25.56
N VAL A 411 16.87 -0.99 -25.57
CA VAL A 411 16.58 -2.34 -25.09
C VAL A 411 16.50 -3.28 -26.28
N ASN A 412 17.35 -4.33 -26.25
CA ASN A 412 17.41 -5.31 -27.35
C ASN A 412 16.31 -6.35 -27.30
N ALA A 413 15.91 -6.79 -26.11
CA ALA A 413 14.89 -7.82 -25.96
C ALA A 413 14.23 -7.78 -24.58
N LEU A 414 12.95 -8.13 -24.54
CA LEU A 414 12.24 -8.51 -23.33
C LEU A 414 12.37 -10.02 -23.17
N LYS A 415 12.77 -10.47 -21.98
CA LYS A 415 12.87 -11.89 -21.67
C LYS A 415 11.94 -12.24 -20.52
N ASP A 416 10.96 -13.10 -20.79
CA ASP A 416 10.17 -13.75 -19.76
C ASP A 416 11.04 -14.68 -18.92
N SER A 417 11.03 -14.50 -17.60
CA SER A 417 11.75 -15.36 -16.65
C SER A 417 11.03 -16.70 -16.42
N GLY A 418 9.76 -16.81 -16.81
CA GLY A 418 8.88 -17.93 -16.47
C GLY A 418 8.35 -17.90 -15.02
N LEU A 419 8.60 -16.83 -14.26
CA LEU A 419 8.22 -16.75 -12.85
C LEU A 419 6.71 -16.81 -12.66
N ILE A 420 5.90 -16.14 -13.53
CA ILE A 420 4.44 -16.20 -13.46
C ILE A 420 3.95 -17.65 -13.61
N ALA A 421 4.40 -18.34 -14.67
CA ALA A 421 3.99 -19.72 -14.91
C ALA A 421 4.39 -20.68 -13.76
N ASN A 422 5.59 -20.49 -13.20
CA ASN A 422 6.06 -21.29 -12.06
C ASN A 422 5.26 -21.00 -10.78
N ALA A 423 4.91 -19.74 -10.52
CA ALA A 423 4.07 -19.34 -9.37
C ALA A 423 2.64 -19.91 -9.53
N HIS A 424 2.04 -19.79 -10.71
CA HIS A 424 0.72 -20.37 -10.99
C HIS A 424 0.72 -21.90 -10.81
N LYS A 425 1.77 -22.58 -11.24
CA LYS A 425 1.93 -24.03 -11.00
C LYS A 425 1.99 -24.37 -9.52
N ALA A 426 2.54 -23.49 -8.68
CA ALA A 426 2.55 -23.63 -7.23
C ALA A 426 1.22 -23.16 -6.58
N GLY A 427 0.28 -22.63 -7.34
CA GLY A 427 -1.01 -22.10 -6.85
C GLY A 427 -0.87 -20.74 -6.15
N LEU A 428 0.10 -19.91 -6.56
CA LEU A 428 0.36 -18.58 -6.06
C LEU A 428 -0.04 -17.54 -7.11
N VAL A 429 -0.84 -16.52 -6.71
CA VAL A 429 -1.07 -15.33 -7.55
C VAL A 429 0.19 -14.50 -7.65
N VAL A 430 0.35 -13.73 -8.73
CA VAL A 430 1.51 -12.87 -8.97
C VAL A 430 1.05 -11.42 -9.11
N HIS A 431 1.45 -10.57 -8.16
CA HIS A 431 1.20 -9.13 -8.18
C HIS A 431 2.53 -8.38 -8.18
N SER A 432 2.95 -7.86 -9.34
CA SER A 432 4.28 -7.26 -9.50
C SER A 432 4.27 -5.75 -9.26
N PHE A 433 5.36 -5.21 -8.71
CA PHE A 433 5.61 -3.80 -8.41
C PHE A 433 6.89 -3.28 -9.08
N THR A 434 7.06 -1.98 -9.31
CA THR A 434 6.10 -0.92 -9.35
C THR A 434 6.04 -0.38 -10.76
N PHE A 435 4.83 -0.31 -11.32
CA PHE A 435 4.61 0.27 -12.64
C PHE A 435 4.49 1.79 -12.53
N ARG A 436 5.28 2.48 -13.33
CA ARG A 436 5.39 3.95 -13.34
C ARG A 436 5.35 4.46 -14.76
N SER A 437 4.61 5.54 -14.99
CA SER A 437 4.36 6.07 -16.34
C SER A 437 5.33 7.17 -16.76
N GLU A 438 6.19 7.64 -15.85
CA GLU A 438 7.21 8.62 -16.21
C GLU A 438 8.17 8.01 -17.25
N ALA A 439 8.42 8.75 -18.34
CA ALA A 439 9.28 8.28 -19.44
C ALA A 439 10.69 7.88 -18.98
N SER A 440 11.19 8.52 -17.91
CA SER A 440 12.48 8.20 -17.27
C SER A 440 12.51 6.83 -16.58
N ARG A 441 11.32 6.24 -16.31
CA ARG A 441 11.13 4.96 -15.62
C ARG A 441 10.79 3.80 -16.56
N LEU A 442 10.54 4.10 -17.83
CA LEU A 442 10.17 3.12 -18.84
C LEU A 442 11.41 2.62 -19.60
N ALA A 443 11.44 1.32 -19.89
CA ALA A 443 12.43 0.77 -20.79
C ALA A 443 12.30 1.38 -22.19
N GLY A 444 13.42 1.63 -22.87
CA GLY A 444 13.46 2.32 -24.17
C GLY A 444 12.64 1.65 -25.26
N ILE A 445 12.44 0.31 -25.17
CA ILE A 445 11.60 -0.45 -26.11
C ILE A 445 10.14 0.04 -26.13
N PHE A 446 9.66 0.59 -25.02
CA PHE A 446 8.28 1.11 -24.91
C PHE A 446 8.12 2.53 -25.47
N LYS A 447 9.21 3.18 -25.88
CA LYS A 447 9.25 4.49 -26.55
C LYS A 447 8.46 5.58 -25.80
N GLY A 448 8.45 5.51 -24.47
CA GLY A 448 7.72 6.45 -23.61
C GLY A 448 6.21 6.18 -23.51
N ASP A 449 5.69 5.08 -24.05
CA ASP A 449 4.30 4.66 -23.90
C ASP A 449 4.17 3.63 -22.75
N PRO A 450 3.69 4.04 -21.56
CA PRO A 450 3.55 3.14 -20.42
C PRO A 450 2.56 2.00 -20.67
N ILE A 451 1.57 2.21 -21.54
CA ILE A 451 0.56 1.19 -21.84
C ILE A 451 1.20 -0.09 -22.39
N GLN A 452 2.26 0.05 -23.18
CA GLN A 452 2.97 -1.10 -23.74
C GLN A 452 3.70 -1.93 -22.65
N GLU A 453 4.20 -1.29 -21.58
CA GLU A 453 4.77 -2.01 -20.46
C GLU A 453 3.71 -2.87 -19.76
N TYR A 454 2.57 -2.30 -19.37
CA TYR A 454 1.48 -3.07 -18.76
C TYR A 454 1.01 -4.22 -19.65
N LEU A 455 0.83 -3.96 -20.94
CA LEU A 455 0.39 -4.99 -21.91
C LEU A 455 1.36 -6.17 -21.98
N ALA A 456 2.68 -5.92 -21.88
CA ALA A 456 3.67 -6.98 -21.87
C ALA A 456 3.45 -7.95 -20.71
N TYR A 457 3.14 -7.44 -19.51
CA TYR A 457 2.87 -8.27 -18.32
C TYR A 457 1.49 -8.92 -18.35
N TYR A 458 0.45 -8.22 -18.81
CA TYR A 458 -0.90 -8.80 -18.94
C TYR A 458 -0.92 -9.97 -19.91
N ARG A 459 -0.18 -9.89 -21.02
CA ARG A 459 -0.05 -10.99 -22.00
C ARG A 459 0.67 -12.22 -21.46
N LEU A 460 1.49 -12.09 -20.41
CA LEU A 460 2.12 -13.19 -19.69
C LEU A 460 1.21 -13.83 -18.63
N GLY A 461 0.05 -13.23 -18.35
CA GLY A 461 -0.92 -13.75 -17.40
C GLY A 461 -0.71 -13.28 -15.96
N ILE A 462 -0.07 -12.13 -15.75
CA ILE A 462 0.06 -11.55 -14.41
C ILE A 462 -1.32 -11.31 -13.78
N ASP A 463 -1.47 -11.62 -12.49
CA ASP A 463 -2.75 -11.50 -11.78
C ASP A 463 -3.06 -10.08 -11.34
N GLY A 464 -2.02 -9.24 -11.12
CA GLY A 464 -2.19 -7.84 -10.77
C GLY A 464 -0.90 -7.04 -10.89
N VAL A 465 -1.07 -5.72 -10.98
CA VAL A 465 0.02 -4.76 -11.11
C VAL A 465 -0.12 -3.65 -10.08
N PHE A 466 0.94 -3.41 -9.30
CA PHE A 466 1.04 -2.23 -8.44
C PHE A 466 1.47 -1.04 -9.27
N THR A 467 0.65 -0.01 -9.30
CA THR A 467 0.91 1.18 -10.14
C THR A 467 0.78 2.48 -9.38
N ASP A 468 1.73 3.40 -9.62
CA ASP A 468 1.64 4.80 -9.18
C ASP A 468 0.66 5.60 -10.07
N PHE A 469 0.28 5.07 -11.26
CA PHE A 469 -0.55 5.73 -12.28
C PHE A 469 -1.77 4.86 -12.61
N THR A 470 -2.75 4.88 -11.74
CA THR A 470 -3.93 3.99 -11.80
C THR A 470 -4.66 4.04 -13.14
N ALA A 471 -4.89 5.24 -13.70
CA ALA A 471 -5.63 5.37 -14.98
C ALA A 471 -4.90 4.67 -16.14
N ASP A 472 -3.57 4.67 -16.16
CA ASP A 472 -2.79 3.98 -17.21
C ASP A 472 -2.89 2.46 -17.06
N GLY A 473 -2.83 1.94 -15.82
CA GLY A 473 -3.05 0.52 -15.55
C GLY A 473 -4.44 0.04 -16.01
N VAL A 474 -5.48 0.84 -15.73
CA VAL A 474 -6.86 0.56 -16.18
C VAL A 474 -6.96 0.61 -17.69
N LYS A 475 -6.45 1.66 -18.33
CA LYS A 475 -6.45 1.82 -19.80
C LYS A 475 -5.72 0.66 -20.50
N ALA A 476 -4.59 0.22 -19.97
CA ALA A 476 -3.85 -0.92 -20.49
C ALA A 476 -4.65 -2.22 -20.36
N ARG A 477 -5.34 -2.43 -19.23
CA ARG A 477 -6.21 -3.58 -19.03
C ARG A 477 -7.38 -3.60 -20.02
N GLU A 478 -8.01 -2.46 -20.27
CA GLU A 478 -9.06 -2.33 -21.28
C GLU A 478 -8.53 -2.67 -22.68
N ALA A 479 -7.34 -2.20 -23.03
CA ALA A 479 -6.69 -2.53 -24.28
C ALA A 479 -6.40 -4.04 -24.39
N TYR A 480 -5.93 -4.69 -23.32
CA TYR A 480 -5.71 -6.13 -23.27
C TYR A 480 -7.02 -6.92 -23.46
N ILE A 481 -8.10 -6.51 -22.80
CA ILE A 481 -9.42 -7.12 -22.96
C ILE A 481 -9.89 -7.00 -24.42
N ALA A 482 -9.66 -5.86 -25.07
CA ALA A 482 -10.01 -5.67 -26.48
C ALA A 482 -9.19 -6.60 -27.40
N GLU A 483 -7.88 -6.78 -27.14
CA GLU A 483 -7.05 -7.76 -27.85
C GLU A 483 -7.59 -9.20 -27.74
N LEU A 484 -8.03 -9.60 -26.54
CA LEU A 484 -8.57 -10.95 -26.30
C LEU A 484 -9.91 -11.18 -27.00
N LYS A 485 -10.75 -10.14 -27.11
CA LYS A 485 -12.03 -10.22 -27.82
C LYS A 485 -11.86 -10.25 -29.36
N ALA A 486 -10.75 -9.73 -29.88
CA ALA A 486 -10.47 -9.72 -31.31
C ALA A 486 -9.87 -11.05 -31.82
N LYS A 487 -9.47 -11.96 -30.95
CA LYS A 487 -8.99 -13.32 -31.25
C LYS A 487 -10.12 -14.31 -31.26
#